data_d12d125fb761a29aa335805698e804a9
#
_entry.id   d12d125fb761a29aa335805698e804a9
#
_cell.length_a   1.000
_cell.length_b   1.000
_cell.length_c   1.000
_cell.angle_alpha   90.00
_cell.angle_beta   90.00
_cell.angle_gamma   90.00
#
_symmetry.space_group_name_H-M   'P 1'
#
loop_
_entity.id
_entity.type
_entity.pdbx_description
1 polymer ?
#
loop_
_entity_poly.entity_id
_entity_poly.type
_entity_poly.pdbx_seq_one_letter_code
_entity_poly.pdbx_strand_id
1 'polypeptide(L)'
;HQGELAFPFRRYQVGKVFRAERAQAGRFREFYQCDIDTIGSNSPIVDAEFPAIINEIFDAFGFGEFTIRINNRRLLSGFFAGIGLADVSSAVLRAIDKMEKISRAELEAELATAGCNEAQTAKVLEFVAIDGANDEILNALRGLSIDNADFTQGLAELTALVSALRGMRVPEKRFQIDLRIARGLDYYTGTVYETKLDDYPDLGSVCSGGRYDDLASNYTKTELPGVGISIGLTRLYYKLREAGIVNPTRQSLADVMVVPFTDAQIPYALEVASALRRQVPVITYTEEESKLGKKLKYADRMGIRYVVLIGEDEVARHVVTLKDMTIGDNEQMPLEDLVGRLAD
;
A
#
# COMPACT_ATOMS: atom_id res chain seq x y z
N HIS A 1 -1.82 29.84 1.36
CA HIS A 1 -1.57 29.52 -0.07
C HIS A 1 -2.78 28.98 -0.83
N GLN A 2 -4.00 28.93 -0.19
CA GLN A 2 -5.22 28.41 -0.86
C GLN A 2 -5.53 29.15 -2.17
N GLY A 3 -5.35 30.47 -2.23
CA GLY A 3 -5.58 31.28 -3.42
C GLY A 3 -4.58 31.08 -4.57
N GLU A 4 -3.53 30.31 -4.34
CA GLU A 4 -2.49 29.98 -5.34
C GLU A 4 -2.73 28.61 -5.98
N LEU A 5 -3.70 27.82 -5.44
CA LEU A 5 -4.00 26.46 -5.91
C LEU A 5 -5.17 26.47 -6.89
N ALA A 6 -5.07 25.64 -7.92
CA ALA A 6 -6.21 25.34 -8.80
C ALA A 6 -7.05 24.19 -8.23
N PHE A 7 -8.37 24.34 -8.20
CA PHE A 7 -9.31 23.31 -7.75
C PHE A 7 -10.12 22.75 -8.93
N PRO A 8 -10.46 21.43 -8.92
CA PRO A 8 -10.10 20.44 -7.88
C PRO A 8 -8.59 20.19 -7.80
N PHE A 9 -8.05 20.24 -6.59
CA PHE A 9 -6.63 20.05 -6.34
C PHE A 9 -6.32 18.56 -6.12
N ARG A 10 -5.56 17.98 -7.04
CA ARG A 10 -5.11 16.59 -6.96
C ARG A 10 -3.69 16.55 -6.43
N ARG A 11 -3.44 15.74 -5.42
CA ARG A 11 -2.12 15.54 -4.83
C ARG A 11 -1.82 14.07 -4.58
N TYR A 12 -0.55 13.74 -4.56
CA TYR A 12 -0.07 12.51 -3.95
C TYR A 12 1.14 12.82 -3.06
N GLN A 13 1.36 11.94 -2.10
CA GLN A 13 2.52 12.03 -1.21
C GLN A 13 2.99 10.61 -0.86
N VAL A 14 4.30 10.38 -1.00
CA VAL A 14 4.97 9.20 -0.47
C VAL A 14 5.93 9.68 0.61
N GLY A 15 5.68 9.29 1.86
CA GLY A 15 6.46 9.82 2.95
C GLY A 15 6.21 9.15 4.28
N LYS A 16 6.99 9.57 5.28
CA LYS A 16 6.84 9.10 6.64
C LYS A 16 5.64 9.74 7.31
N VAL A 17 4.90 8.92 8.03
CA VAL A 17 3.82 9.34 8.93
C VAL A 17 4.05 8.78 10.33
N PHE A 18 3.46 9.44 11.32
CA PHE A 18 3.65 9.12 12.72
C PHE A 18 2.30 8.92 13.39
N ARG A 19 2.17 7.86 14.19
CA ARG A 19 0.98 7.57 14.98
C ARG A 19 1.34 7.16 16.40
N ALA A 20 0.63 7.70 17.39
CA ALA A 20 0.80 7.36 18.80
C ALA A 20 0.10 6.03 19.17
N GLU A 21 0.20 5.02 18.32
CA GLU A 21 -0.39 3.72 18.54
C GLU A 21 0.54 2.81 19.36
N ARG A 22 -0.05 1.77 19.98
CA ARG A 22 0.76 0.70 20.59
C ARG A 22 1.46 -0.10 19.48
N ALA A 23 2.79 -0.15 19.53
CA ALA A 23 3.58 -0.91 18.58
C ALA A 23 3.24 -2.42 18.67
N GLN A 24 3.00 -3.04 17.51
CA GLN A 24 2.77 -4.49 17.37
C GLN A 24 3.20 -4.94 15.96
N ALA A 25 3.23 -6.26 15.72
CA ALA A 25 3.63 -6.81 14.41
C ALA A 25 2.86 -6.17 13.25
N GLY A 26 3.60 -5.58 12.30
CA GLY A 26 3.03 -4.86 11.15
C GLY A 26 2.39 -3.49 11.47
N ARG A 27 2.48 -3.01 12.73
CA ARG A 27 2.05 -1.65 13.12
C ARG A 27 3.19 -0.92 13.83
N PHE A 28 3.68 0.12 13.18
CA PHE A 28 4.81 0.92 13.63
C PHE A 28 4.32 2.32 13.99
N ARG A 29 5.06 3.01 14.86
CA ARG A 29 4.79 4.41 15.21
C ARG A 29 5.28 5.38 14.15
N GLU A 30 6.32 5.02 13.41
CA GLU A 30 6.86 5.69 12.23
C GLU A 30 6.80 4.71 11.07
N PHE A 31 6.15 5.09 9.96
CA PHE A 31 5.99 4.23 8.79
C PHE A 31 5.74 5.06 7.53
N TYR A 32 5.94 4.46 6.37
CA TYR A 32 5.65 5.09 5.09
C TYR A 32 4.22 4.84 4.65
N GLN A 33 3.58 5.90 4.17
CA GLN A 33 2.31 5.84 3.45
C GLN A 33 2.47 6.43 2.04
N CYS A 34 1.65 5.93 1.12
CA CYS A 34 1.39 6.54 -0.17
C CYS A 34 -0.05 7.06 -0.11
N ASP A 35 -0.20 8.37 -0.02
CA ASP A 35 -1.49 9.05 0.10
C ASP A 35 -1.81 9.74 -1.21
N ILE A 36 -3.06 9.62 -1.66
CA ILE A 36 -3.57 10.26 -2.87
C ILE A 36 -4.88 10.93 -2.50
N ASP A 37 -5.03 12.21 -2.84
CA ASP A 37 -6.21 12.99 -2.50
C ASP A 37 -6.65 13.88 -3.67
N THR A 38 -7.95 14.10 -3.78
CA THR A 38 -8.56 15.17 -4.58
C THR A 38 -9.40 16.04 -3.67
N ILE A 39 -9.15 17.34 -3.66
CA ILE A 39 -9.77 18.33 -2.77
C ILE A 39 -10.52 19.36 -3.61
N GLY A 40 -11.71 19.76 -3.16
CA GLY A 40 -12.52 20.79 -3.79
C GLY A 40 -13.46 20.28 -4.88
N SER A 41 -13.93 19.01 -4.76
CA SER A 41 -14.94 18.45 -5.66
C SER A 41 -15.98 17.61 -4.92
N ASN A 42 -17.25 17.85 -5.20
CA ASN A 42 -18.39 17.06 -4.72
C ASN A 42 -18.85 16.01 -5.74
N SER A 43 -18.16 15.86 -6.86
CA SER A 43 -18.56 14.94 -7.92
C SER A 43 -18.35 13.48 -7.52
N PRO A 44 -19.35 12.59 -7.59
CA PRO A 44 -19.18 11.15 -7.37
C PRO A 44 -18.25 10.49 -8.39
N ILE A 45 -18.01 11.12 -9.54
CA ILE A 45 -17.06 10.62 -10.55
C ILE A 45 -15.63 10.68 -10.01
N VAL A 46 -15.33 11.72 -9.22
CA VAL A 46 -14.01 11.85 -8.56
C VAL A 46 -13.81 10.73 -7.55
N ASP A 47 -14.86 10.29 -6.87
CA ASP A 47 -14.77 9.14 -5.95
C ASP A 47 -14.37 7.86 -6.71
N ALA A 48 -14.84 7.68 -7.95
CA ALA A 48 -14.50 6.51 -8.76
C ALA A 48 -13.04 6.51 -9.27
N GLU A 49 -12.37 7.67 -9.32
CA GLU A 49 -10.95 7.75 -9.70
C GLU A 49 -10.08 6.89 -8.75
N PHE A 50 -10.42 6.82 -7.45
CA PHE A 50 -9.60 6.14 -6.45
C PHE A 50 -9.58 4.61 -6.58
N PRO A 51 -10.71 3.90 -6.70
CA PRO A 51 -10.70 2.48 -7.03
C PRO A 51 -10.02 2.18 -8.37
N ALA A 52 -10.14 3.05 -9.38
CA ALA A 52 -9.43 2.89 -10.64
C ALA A 52 -7.90 2.99 -10.44
N ILE A 53 -7.42 3.98 -9.68
CA ILE A 53 -6.01 4.13 -9.33
C ILE A 53 -5.50 2.91 -8.54
N ILE A 54 -6.28 2.41 -7.56
CA ILE A 54 -5.92 1.21 -6.79
C ILE A 54 -5.76 0.02 -7.75
N ASN A 55 -6.71 -0.15 -8.68
CA ASN A 55 -6.65 -1.24 -9.64
C ASN A 55 -5.37 -1.19 -10.49
N GLU A 56 -5.02 -0.03 -11.04
CA GLU A 56 -3.80 0.15 -11.85
C GLU A 56 -2.53 -0.11 -11.04
N ILE A 57 -2.44 0.42 -9.82
CA ILE A 57 -1.28 0.24 -8.94
C ILE A 57 -1.11 -1.23 -8.58
N PHE A 58 -2.18 -1.92 -8.17
CA PHE A 58 -2.07 -3.30 -7.67
C PHE A 58 -1.86 -4.30 -8.79
N ASP A 59 -2.43 -4.06 -9.99
CA ASP A 59 -2.12 -4.84 -11.18
C ASP A 59 -0.64 -4.66 -11.59
N ALA A 60 -0.10 -3.43 -11.55
CA ALA A 60 1.31 -3.15 -11.87
C ALA A 60 2.28 -3.80 -10.86
N PHE A 61 1.91 -3.92 -9.59
CA PHE A 61 2.70 -4.65 -8.59
C PHE A 61 2.62 -6.17 -8.72
N GLY A 62 1.59 -6.71 -9.36
CA GLY A 62 1.44 -8.15 -9.55
C GLY A 62 1.17 -8.93 -8.26
N PHE A 63 0.39 -8.36 -7.33
CA PHE A 63 0.08 -8.99 -6.03
C PHE A 63 -0.94 -10.14 -6.11
N GLY A 64 -1.37 -10.54 -7.30
CA GLY A 64 -2.41 -11.55 -7.50
C GLY A 64 -3.83 -10.97 -7.49
N GLU A 65 -4.79 -11.74 -6.97
CA GLU A 65 -6.18 -11.28 -6.91
C GLU A 65 -6.41 -10.38 -5.69
N PHE A 66 -7.20 -9.33 -5.90
CA PHE A 66 -7.59 -8.39 -4.85
C PHE A 66 -9.00 -7.86 -5.09
N THR A 67 -9.66 -7.46 -4.01
CA THR A 67 -10.99 -6.86 -4.05
C THR A 67 -10.99 -5.51 -3.37
N ILE A 68 -11.46 -4.50 -4.09
CA ILE A 68 -11.73 -3.15 -3.57
C ILE A 68 -13.17 -3.14 -3.08
N ARG A 69 -13.34 -3.22 -1.77
CA ARG A 69 -14.65 -3.14 -1.13
C ARG A 69 -15.06 -1.68 -1.01
N ILE A 70 -16.31 -1.40 -1.29
CA ILE A 70 -16.86 -0.04 -1.37
C ILE A 70 -18.15 0.04 -0.56
N ASN A 71 -18.30 1.10 0.21
CA ASN A 71 -19.55 1.43 0.87
C ASN A 71 -19.76 2.97 0.87
N ASN A 72 -20.87 3.43 1.44
CA ASN A 72 -21.16 4.85 1.58
C ASN A 72 -21.68 5.16 3.00
N ARG A 73 -20.99 6.08 3.70
CA ARG A 73 -21.32 6.45 5.08
C ARG A 73 -22.67 7.11 5.19
N ARG A 74 -23.04 7.93 4.20
CA ARG A 74 -24.37 8.60 4.14
C ARG A 74 -25.49 7.58 4.01
N LEU A 75 -25.31 6.56 3.14
CA LEU A 75 -26.24 5.44 3.01
C LEU A 75 -26.46 4.72 4.36
N LEU A 76 -25.35 4.40 5.05
CA LEU A 76 -25.43 3.72 6.37
C LEU A 76 -26.15 4.60 7.40
N SER A 77 -25.74 5.86 7.54
CA SER A 77 -26.34 6.79 8.49
C SER A 77 -27.82 7.02 8.21
N GLY A 78 -28.18 7.15 6.93
CA GLY A 78 -29.57 7.30 6.49
C GLY A 78 -30.42 6.06 6.77
N PHE A 79 -29.86 4.85 6.59
CA PHE A 79 -30.52 3.60 6.97
C PHE A 79 -30.79 3.56 8.47
N PHE A 80 -29.78 3.82 9.30
CA PHE A 80 -29.93 3.80 10.76
C PHE A 80 -30.94 4.86 11.24
N ALA A 81 -30.88 6.06 10.68
CA ALA A 81 -31.88 7.10 11.00
C ALA A 81 -33.29 6.66 10.61
N GLY A 82 -33.47 6.06 9.42
CA GLY A 82 -34.76 5.58 8.93
C GLY A 82 -35.38 4.45 9.76
N ILE A 83 -34.57 3.71 10.52
CA ILE A 83 -35.06 2.69 11.46
C ILE A 83 -35.05 3.16 12.92
N GLY A 84 -34.87 4.48 13.17
CA GLY A 84 -34.93 5.08 14.51
C GLY A 84 -33.64 4.90 15.34
N LEU A 85 -32.47 4.78 14.71
CA LEU A 85 -31.18 4.64 15.36
C LEU A 85 -30.24 5.85 15.13
N ALA A 86 -30.79 7.03 14.79
CA ALA A 86 -30.01 8.24 14.50
C ALA A 86 -29.03 8.58 15.62
N ASP A 87 -29.52 8.65 16.86
CA ASP A 87 -28.74 9.07 18.04
C ASP A 87 -27.62 8.09 18.44
N VAL A 88 -27.74 6.83 18.03
CA VAL A 88 -26.80 5.75 18.37
C VAL A 88 -26.03 5.22 17.16
N SER A 89 -26.18 5.85 15.99
CA SER A 89 -25.59 5.44 14.71
C SER A 89 -24.09 5.15 14.81
N SER A 90 -23.31 6.01 15.49
CA SER A 90 -21.88 5.80 15.70
C SER A 90 -21.55 4.56 16.54
N ALA A 91 -22.39 4.21 17.51
CA ALA A 91 -22.20 3.00 18.33
C ALA A 91 -22.53 1.74 17.50
N VAL A 92 -23.61 1.79 16.71
CA VAL A 92 -24.00 0.71 15.79
C VAL A 92 -22.91 0.46 14.75
N LEU A 93 -22.34 1.51 14.15
CA LEU A 93 -21.22 1.40 13.20
C LEU A 93 -20.00 0.74 13.83
N ARG A 94 -19.67 1.07 15.10
CA ARG A 94 -18.56 0.43 15.81
C ARG A 94 -18.83 -1.04 16.12
N ALA A 95 -20.07 -1.44 16.34
CA ALA A 95 -20.44 -2.85 16.52
C ALA A 95 -20.28 -3.62 15.20
N ILE A 96 -20.78 -3.06 14.08
CA ILE A 96 -20.64 -3.65 12.74
C ILE A 96 -19.16 -3.80 12.34
N ASP A 97 -18.29 -2.84 12.68
CA ASP A 97 -16.85 -2.95 12.39
C ASP A 97 -16.16 -4.15 13.05
N LYS A 98 -16.75 -4.67 14.11
CA LYS A 98 -16.24 -5.86 14.81
C LYS A 98 -16.78 -7.18 14.23
N MET A 99 -17.80 -7.15 13.38
CA MET A 99 -18.56 -8.35 12.98
C MET A 99 -17.73 -9.44 12.31
N GLU A 100 -16.65 -9.09 11.60
CA GLU A 100 -15.73 -10.08 11.03
C GLU A 100 -14.87 -10.80 12.10
N LYS A 101 -14.85 -10.33 13.34
CA LYS A 101 -13.96 -10.79 14.42
C LYS A 101 -14.68 -11.41 15.61
N ILE A 102 -15.98 -11.26 15.67
CA ILE A 102 -16.81 -11.73 16.78
C ILE A 102 -17.93 -12.63 16.26
N SER A 103 -18.48 -13.47 17.13
CA SER A 103 -19.63 -14.31 16.82
C SER A 103 -20.90 -13.47 16.60
N ARG A 104 -21.90 -14.07 15.94
CA ARG A 104 -23.22 -13.43 15.77
C ARG A 104 -23.86 -13.04 17.11
N ALA A 105 -23.77 -13.91 18.11
CA ALA A 105 -24.35 -13.65 19.43
C ALA A 105 -23.64 -12.46 20.13
N GLU A 106 -22.32 -12.35 19.99
CA GLU A 106 -21.57 -11.20 20.50
C GLU A 106 -21.93 -9.92 19.77
N LEU A 107 -22.14 -9.97 18.44
CA LEU A 107 -22.59 -8.82 17.66
C LEU A 107 -23.98 -8.36 18.11
N GLU A 108 -24.92 -9.28 18.30
CA GLU A 108 -26.26 -8.97 18.82
C GLU A 108 -26.20 -8.30 20.22
N ALA A 109 -25.30 -8.77 21.09
CA ALA A 109 -25.06 -8.16 22.39
C ALA A 109 -24.44 -6.75 22.29
N GLU A 110 -23.51 -6.56 21.40
CA GLU A 110 -22.89 -5.24 21.10
C GLU A 110 -23.96 -4.25 20.56
N LEU A 111 -24.83 -4.70 19.65
CA LEU A 111 -25.92 -3.88 19.11
C LEU A 111 -26.96 -3.53 20.22
N ALA A 112 -27.30 -4.46 21.06
CA ALA A 112 -28.17 -4.19 22.23
C ALA A 112 -27.52 -3.17 23.19
N THR A 113 -26.21 -3.30 23.44
CA THR A 113 -25.43 -2.34 24.24
C THR A 113 -25.38 -0.96 23.59
N ALA A 114 -25.35 -0.90 22.25
CA ALA A 114 -25.42 0.34 21.49
C ALA A 114 -26.80 1.01 21.54
N GLY A 115 -27.85 0.33 22.07
CA GLY A 115 -29.19 0.88 22.21
C GLY A 115 -30.22 0.33 21.21
N CYS A 116 -29.88 -0.71 20.43
CA CYS A 116 -30.82 -1.34 19.50
C CYS A 116 -31.79 -2.27 20.29
N ASN A 117 -33.08 -2.20 19.98
CA ASN A 117 -34.03 -3.23 20.38
C ASN A 117 -33.96 -4.45 19.43
N GLU A 118 -34.66 -5.54 19.77
CA GLU A 118 -34.63 -6.79 18.97
C GLU A 118 -35.02 -6.57 17.49
N ALA A 119 -36.07 -5.78 17.25
CA ALA A 119 -36.53 -5.51 15.86
C ALA A 119 -35.51 -4.68 15.07
N GLN A 120 -34.88 -3.71 15.71
CA GLN A 120 -33.80 -2.90 15.10
C GLN A 120 -32.56 -3.73 14.86
N THR A 121 -32.16 -4.59 15.82
CA THR A 121 -31.05 -5.53 15.67
C THR A 121 -31.27 -6.46 14.47
N ALA A 122 -32.46 -7.04 14.32
CA ALA A 122 -32.80 -7.88 13.17
C ALA A 122 -32.64 -7.11 11.85
N LYS A 123 -33.18 -5.88 11.76
CA LYS A 123 -33.05 -5.04 10.55
C LYS A 123 -31.59 -4.67 10.22
N VAL A 124 -30.76 -4.37 11.22
CA VAL A 124 -29.32 -4.11 11.04
C VAL A 124 -28.63 -5.35 10.48
N LEU A 125 -28.90 -6.52 11.07
CA LEU A 125 -28.29 -7.78 10.61
C LEU A 125 -28.74 -8.17 9.20
N GLU A 126 -30.02 -7.97 8.85
CA GLU A 126 -30.55 -8.18 7.49
C GLU A 126 -29.89 -7.23 6.49
N PHE A 127 -29.72 -5.96 6.86
CA PHE A 127 -29.08 -4.97 5.98
C PHE A 127 -27.62 -5.32 5.70
N VAL A 128 -26.81 -5.62 6.72
CA VAL A 128 -25.39 -5.95 6.52
C VAL A 128 -25.17 -7.33 5.90
N ALA A 129 -26.20 -8.18 5.85
CA ALA A 129 -26.18 -9.48 5.20
C ALA A 129 -26.54 -9.40 3.71
N ILE A 130 -26.95 -8.22 3.18
CA ILE A 130 -27.18 -8.05 1.73
C ILE A 130 -25.84 -8.24 1.02
N ASP A 131 -25.77 -9.25 0.16
CA ASP A 131 -24.57 -9.67 -0.59
C ASP A 131 -24.99 -10.14 -1.99
N GLY A 132 -24.00 -10.34 -2.88
CA GLY A 132 -24.23 -10.74 -4.26
C GLY A 132 -23.46 -9.87 -5.25
N ALA A 133 -23.83 -9.91 -6.53
CA ALA A 133 -23.27 -8.99 -7.53
C ALA A 133 -23.67 -7.53 -7.24
N ASN A 134 -22.84 -6.57 -7.65
CA ASN A 134 -23.09 -5.15 -7.38
C ASN A 134 -24.51 -4.69 -7.76
N ASP A 135 -25.04 -5.15 -8.90
CA ASP A 135 -26.40 -4.81 -9.33
C ASP A 135 -27.48 -5.46 -8.45
N GLU A 136 -27.24 -6.65 -7.93
CA GLU A 136 -28.16 -7.33 -6.99
C GLU A 136 -28.22 -6.57 -5.67
N ILE A 137 -27.07 -6.13 -5.14
CA ILE A 137 -27.00 -5.32 -3.93
C ILE A 137 -27.73 -3.98 -4.14
N LEU A 138 -27.45 -3.27 -5.24
CA LEU A 138 -28.12 -2.01 -5.56
C LEU A 138 -29.64 -2.18 -5.71
N ASN A 139 -30.10 -3.28 -6.28
CA ASN A 139 -31.52 -3.58 -6.41
C ASN A 139 -32.16 -3.93 -5.06
N ALA A 140 -31.46 -4.70 -4.23
CA ALA A 140 -31.92 -4.96 -2.85
C ALA A 140 -32.05 -3.68 -2.03
N LEU A 141 -31.06 -2.77 -2.11
CA LEU A 141 -31.10 -1.47 -1.44
C LEU A 141 -32.26 -0.58 -1.93
N ARG A 142 -32.56 -0.59 -3.24
CA ARG A 142 -33.73 0.13 -3.80
C ARG A 142 -35.05 -0.45 -3.30
N GLY A 143 -35.07 -1.75 -3.03
CA GLY A 143 -36.25 -2.45 -2.47
C GLY A 143 -36.52 -2.12 -1.00
N LEU A 144 -35.54 -1.56 -0.28
CA LEU A 144 -35.74 -1.14 1.10
C LEU A 144 -36.59 0.15 1.13
N SER A 145 -37.74 0.07 1.80
CA SER A 145 -38.64 1.23 1.97
C SER A 145 -38.13 2.12 3.12
N ILE A 146 -36.99 2.78 2.92
CA ILE A 146 -36.41 3.69 3.90
C ILE A 146 -36.71 5.12 3.50
N ASP A 147 -37.57 5.79 4.27
CA ASP A 147 -37.92 7.20 4.09
C ASP A 147 -36.89 8.09 4.80
N ASN A 148 -35.74 8.29 4.13
CA ASN A 148 -34.67 9.13 4.64
C ASN A 148 -33.86 9.71 3.48
N ALA A 149 -33.62 11.03 3.50
CA ALA A 149 -32.95 11.76 2.44
C ALA A 149 -31.47 11.31 2.28
N ASP A 150 -30.74 11.08 3.38
CA ASP A 150 -29.35 10.63 3.34
C ASP A 150 -29.24 9.20 2.79
N PHE A 151 -30.20 8.31 3.10
CA PHE A 151 -30.26 6.98 2.49
C PHE A 151 -30.40 7.06 0.98
N THR A 152 -31.35 7.87 0.51
CA THR A 152 -31.62 8.07 -0.92
C THR A 152 -30.42 8.67 -1.63
N GLN A 153 -29.80 9.70 -1.05
CA GLN A 153 -28.61 10.33 -1.60
C GLN A 153 -27.40 9.38 -1.62
N GLY A 154 -27.13 8.67 -0.53
CA GLY A 154 -26.04 7.71 -0.46
C GLY A 154 -26.18 6.55 -1.45
N LEU A 155 -27.42 6.08 -1.69
CA LEU A 155 -27.70 5.08 -2.72
C LEU A 155 -27.48 5.63 -4.14
N ALA A 156 -27.84 6.88 -4.39
CA ALA A 156 -27.58 7.54 -5.66
C ALA A 156 -26.06 7.71 -5.91
N GLU A 157 -25.31 8.14 -4.89
CA GLU A 157 -23.85 8.27 -4.95
C GLU A 157 -23.18 6.92 -5.24
N LEU A 158 -23.58 5.86 -4.53
CA LEU A 158 -23.03 4.50 -4.73
C LEU A 158 -23.36 3.97 -6.13
N THR A 159 -24.58 4.22 -6.63
CA THR A 159 -24.99 3.84 -7.99
C THR A 159 -24.17 4.58 -9.04
N ALA A 160 -23.95 5.89 -8.87
CA ALA A 160 -23.14 6.71 -9.76
C ALA A 160 -21.67 6.25 -9.79
N LEU A 161 -21.13 5.91 -8.62
CA LEU A 161 -19.75 5.40 -8.48
C LEU A 161 -19.56 4.07 -9.22
N VAL A 162 -20.45 3.09 -9.04
CA VAL A 162 -20.39 1.81 -9.77
C VAL A 162 -20.48 2.03 -11.28
N SER A 163 -21.39 2.91 -11.74
CA SER A 163 -21.50 3.27 -13.15
C SER A 163 -20.22 3.91 -13.70
N ALA A 164 -19.60 4.81 -12.92
CA ALA A 164 -18.35 5.47 -13.31
C ALA A 164 -17.17 4.46 -13.39
N LEU A 165 -17.05 3.54 -12.43
CA LEU A 165 -16.02 2.47 -12.46
C LEU A 165 -16.12 1.60 -13.72
N ARG A 166 -17.35 1.22 -14.11
CA ARG A 166 -17.60 0.51 -15.36
C ARG A 166 -17.22 1.34 -16.59
N GLY A 167 -17.55 2.65 -16.56
CA GLY A 167 -17.14 3.60 -17.60
C GLY A 167 -15.61 3.75 -17.71
N MET A 168 -14.89 3.69 -16.59
CA MET A 168 -13.43 3.67 -16.52
C MET A 168 -12.81 2.29 -16.85
N ARG A 169 -13.65 1.29 -17.15
CA ARG A 169 -13.25 -0.09 -17.49
C ARG A 169 -12.50 -0.82 -16.36
N VAL A 170 -12.77 -0.47 -15.10
CA VAL A 170 -12.31 -1.26 -13.97
C VAL A 170 -13.02 -2.62 -14.02
N PRO A 171 -12.30 -3.75 -14.00
CA PRO A 171 -12.93 -5.08 -14.08
C PRO A 171 -13.91 -5.31 -12.94
N GLU A 172 -15.12 -5.82 -13.23
CA GLU A 172 -16.17 -6.04 -12.23
C GLU A 172 -15.71 -6.92 -11.06
N LYS A 173 -14.81 -7.85 -11.30
CA LYS A 173 -14.22 -8.71 -10.25
C LYS A 173 -13.31 -7.97 -9.27
N ARG A 174 -12.89 -6.73 -9.57
CA ARG A 174 -11.93 -5.94 -8.78
C ARG A 174 -12.62 -5.05 -7.76
N PHE A 175 -13.93 -4.82 -7.85
CA PHE A 175 -14.64 -3.99 -6.90
C PHE A 175 -15.98 -4.61 -6.47
N GLN A 176 -16.33 -4.43 -5.21
CA GLN A 176 -17.50 -5.04 -4.60
C GLN A 176 -18.15 -4.06 -3.62
N ILE A 177 -19.45 -3.86 -3.73
CA ILE A 177 -20.20 -3.18 -2.66
C ILE A 177 -20.23 -4.11 -1.45
N ASP A 178 -19.84 -3.57 -0.28
CA ASP A 178 -19.83 -4.33 0.97
C ASP A 178 -20.37 -3.46 2.11
N LEU A 179 -21.61 -3.70 2.49
CA LEU A 179 -22.31 -2.93 3.52
C LEU A 179 -21.73 -3.12 4.93
N ARG A 180 -20.83 -4.09 5.11
CA ARG A 180 -20.13 -4.36 6.35
C ARG A 180 -18.98 -3.40 6.63
N ILE A 181 -18.52 -2.66 5.59
CA ILE A 181 -17.48 -1.64 5.77
C ILE A 181 -18.10 -0.46 6.50
N ALA A 182 -18.03 -0.50 7.81
CA ALA A 182 -18.39 0.58 8.70
C ALA A 182 -17.18 1.39 9.17
N ARG A 183 -15.97 0.92 8.80
CA ARG A 183 -14.68 1.52 9.16
C ARG A 183 -14.49 2.87 8.51
N GLY A 184 -13.68 3.58 9.16
CA GLY A 184 -13.18 4.88 8.76
C GLY A 184 -13.05 5.73 9.99
N LEU A 185 -12.13 6.69 9.91
CA LEU A 185 -12.08 7.75 10.90
C LEU A 185 -13.43 8.45 10.91
N ASP A 186 -13.86 8.96 12.04
CA ASP A 186 -15.19 9.57 12.22
C ASP A 186 -15.46 10.76 11.26
N TYR A 187 -14.43 11.18 10.51
CA TYR A 187 -14.52 12.28 9.55
C TYR A 187 -15.00 11.88 8.14
N TYR A 188 -15.16 10.60 7.80
CA TYR A 188 -15.71 10.22 6.49
C TYR A 188 -17.21 10.51 6.42
N THR A 189 -17.62 11.17 5.31
CA THR A 189 -18.97 11.68 5.10
C THR A 189 -19.74 10.98 3.97
N GLY A 190 -19.03 10.36 3.03
CA GLY A 190 -19.60 9.72 1.84
C GLY A 190 -18.99 8.35 1.56
N THR A 191 -18.51 8.15 0.33
CA THR A 191 -17.90 6.88 -0.10
C THR A 191 -16.71 6.47 0.78
N VAL A 192 -16.59 5.18 1.07
CA VAL A 192 -15.45 4.59 1.79
C VAL A 192 -14.93 3.37 1.04
N TYR A 193 -13.63 3.16 1.14
CA TYR A 193 -12.91 2.09 0.44
C TYR A 193 -12.09 1.26 1.41
N GLU A 194 -12.05 -0.04 1.17
CA GLU A 194 -11.13 -0.97 1.81
C GLU A 194 -10.67 -2.00 0.79
N THR A 195 -9.35 -2.14 0.59
CA THR A 195 -8.80 -3.14 -0.32
C THR A 195 -8.14 -4.26 0.45
N LYS A 196 -8.48 -5.50 0.10
CA LYS A 196 -7.88 -6.73 0.63
C LYS A 196 -7.26 -7.52 -0.52
N LEU A 197 -6.16 -8.23 -0.25
CA LEU A 197 -5.58 -9.21 -1.16
C LEU A 197 -6.30 -10.53 -0.93
N ASP A 198 -6.96 -11.07 -1.95
CA ASP A 198 -7.83 -12.24 -1.81
C ASP A 198 -7.03 -13.52 -1.57
N ASP A 199 -5.84 -13.61 -2.18
CA ASP A 199 -4.89 -14.70 -1.97
C ASP A 199 -4.23 -14.67 -0.57
N TYR A 200 -4.34 -13.54 0.15
CA TYR A 200 -3.68 -13.31 1.43
C TYR A 200 -4.62 -12.64 2.46
N PRO A 201 -5.73 -13.27 2.84
CA PRO A 201 -6.75 -12.66 3.71
C PRO A 201 -6.20 -12.23 5.09
N ASP A 202 -5.19 -12.92 5.61
CA ASP A 202 -4.55 -12.63 6.89
C ASP A 202 -3.76 -11.31 6.92
N LEU A 203 -3.45 -10.74 5.74
CA LEU A 203 -2.82 -9.43 5.66
C LEU A 203 -3.78 -8.31 6.10
N GLY A 204 -5.08 -8.56 6.04
CA GLY A 204 -6.12 -7.57 6.30
C GLY A 204 -6.14 -6.46 5.25
N SER A 205 -6.66 -5.30 5.62
CA SER A 205 -6.71 -4.15 4.70
C SER A 205 -5.31 -3.62 4.38
N VAL A 206 -5.00 -3.48 3.09
CA VAL A 206 -3.71 -2.98 2.57
C VAL A 206 -3.81 -1.56 2.01
N CYS A 207 -5.01 -1.13 1.62
CA CYS A 207 -5.33 0.22 1.22
C CYS A 207 -6.71 0.58 1.75
N SER A 208 -6.90 1.81 2.21
CA SER A 208 -8.19 2.31 2.67
C SER A 208 -8.31 3.81 2.44
N GLY A 209 -9.54 4.30 2.41
CA GLY A 209 -9.80 5.72 2.22
C GLY A 209 -11.29 6.04 2.20
N GLY A 210 -11.61 7.25 1.79
CA GLY A 210 -12.98 7.69 1.64
C GLY A 210 -13.12 9.19 1.42
N ARG A 211 -14.36 9.63 1.29
CA ARG A 211 -14.76 11.04 1.17
C ARG A 211 -14.84 11.70 2.55
N TYR A 212 -14.27 12.88 2.64
CA TYR A 212 -14.26 13.71 3.84
C TYR A 212 -14.59 15.17 3.44
N ASP A 213 -15.77 15.66 3.80
CA ASP A 213 -16.22 16.97 3.36
C ASP A 213 -15.84 18.09 4.34
N ASP A 214 -15.78 17.77 5.64
CA ASP A 214 -15.64 18.76 6.71
C ASP A 214 -14.22 18.88 7.30
N LEU A 215 -13.26 18.08 6.83
CA LEU A 215 -11.93 18.03 7.44
C LEU A 215 -11.20 19.40 7.42
N ALA A 216 -11.39 20.15 6.34
CA ALA A 216 -10.79 21.48 6.17
C ALA A 216 -11.44 22.55 7.04
N SER A 217 -12.65 22.35 7.58
CA SER A 217 -13.41 23.33 8.39
C SER A 217 -12.66 23.75 9.65
N ASN A 218 -11.75 22.90 10.16
CA ASN A 218 -10.90 23.21 11.28
C ASN A 218 -9.83 24.28 10.97
N TYR A 219 -9.57 24.58 9.69
CA TYR A 219 -8.48 25.45 9.23
C TYR A 219 -8.93 26.59 8.35
N THR A 220 -10.07 26.49 7.72
CA THR A 220 -10.62 27.48 6.78
C THR A 220 -12.15 27.53 6.86
N LYS A 221 -12.73 28.68 6.49
CA LYS A 221 -14.18 28.84 6.34
C LYS A 221 -14.69 28.41 4.96
N THR A 222 -13.79 28.12 4.04
CA THR A 222 -14.13 27.64 2.70
C THR A 222 -14.45 26.17 2.78
N GLU A 223 -15.58 25.75 2.22
CA GLU A 223 -15.91 24.34 2.05
C GLU A 223 -14.94 23.73 1.04
N LEU A 224 -14.18 22.75 1.51
CA LEU A 224 -13.18 22.02 0.72
C LEU A 224 -13.43 20.51 0.86
N PRO A 225 -14.48 20.00 0.20
CA PRO A 225 -14.74 18.57 0.21
C PRO A 225 -13.55 17.83 -0.39
N GLY A 226 -13.20 16.70 0.21
CA GLY A 226 -12.08 15.88 -0.24
C GLY A 226 -12.44 14.42 -0.30
N VAL A 227 -11.71 13.69 -1.12
CA VAL A 227 -11.71 12.24 -1.16
C VAL A 227 -10.30 11.77 -1.38
N GLY A 228 -9.91 10.68 -0.71
CA GLY A 228 -8.56 10.18 -0.81
C GLY A 228 -8.39 8.76 -0.30
N ILE A 229 -7.25 8.17 -0.64
CA ILE A 229 -6.84 6.84 -0.22
C ILE A 229 -5.44 6.87 0.36
N SER A 230 -5.15 5.89 1.17
CA SER A 230 -3.83 5.66 1.75
C SER A 230 -3.43 4.20 1.62
N ILE A 231 -2.27 3.96 1.00
CA ILE A 231 -1.62 2.66 0.96
C ILE A 231 -0.55 2.65 2.06
N GLY A 232 -0.70 1.75 3.03
CA GLY A 232 0.27 1.58 4.12
C GLY A 232 1.52 0.82 3.66
N LEU A 233 2.44 1.50 2.97
CA LEU A 233 3.58 0.89 2.28
C LEU A 233 4.44 0.03 3.22
N THR A 234 4.82 0.54 4.39
CA THR A 234 5.64 -0.22 5.35
C THR A 234 4.91 -1.48 5.83
N ARG A 235 3.60 -1.38 6.13
CA ARG A 235 2.79 -2.52 6.55
C ARG A 235 2.64 -3.55 5.44
N LEU A 236 2.36 -3.09 4.22
CA LEU A 236 2.23 -3.93 3.05
C LEU A 236 3.53 -4.71 2.79
N TYR A 237 4.66 -4.00 2.72
CA TYR A 237 5.98 -4.63 2.54
C TYR A 237 6.31 -5.64 3.64
N TYR A 238 6.10 -5.26 4.92
CA TYR A 238 6.33 -6.16 6.05
C TYR A 238 5.52 -7.47 5.90
N LYS A 239 4.25 -7.34 5.57
CA LYS A 239 3.34 -8.48 5.43
C LYS A 239 3.66 -9.36 4.22
N LEU A 240 3.95 -8.75 3.06
CA LEU A 240 4.37 -9.47 1.86
C LEU A 240 5.69 -10.24 2.08
N ARG A 241 6.61 -9.66 2.85
CA ARG A 241 7.84 -10.32 3.25
C ARG A 241 7.59 -11.49 4.21
N GLU A 242 6.72 -11.31 5.21
CA GLU A 242 6.32 -12.35 6.15
C GLU A 242 5.64 -13.53 5.43
N ALA A 243 4.85 -13.26 4.39
CA ALA A 243 4.21 -14.25 3.53
C ALA A 243 5.16 -14.89 2.49
N GLY A 244 6.43 -14.45 2.41
CA GLY A 244 7.41 -14.96 1.46
C GLY A 244 7.19 -14.52 0.00
N ILE A 245 6.30 -13.56 -0.26
CA ILE A 245 6.01 -13.03 -1.60
C ILE A 245 7.14 -12.12 -2.05
N VAL A 246 7.62 -11.27 -1.15
CA VAL A 246 8.76 -10.38 -1.37
C VAL A 246 9.96 -10.94 -0.60
N ASN A 247 10.92 -11.46 -1.32
CA ASN A 247 12.17 -11.94 -0.76
C ASN A 247 13.31 -11.02 -1.20
N PRO A 248 13.99 -10.33 -0.29
CA PRO A 248 15.17 -9.56 -0.65
C PRO A 248 16.24 -10.54 -1.12
N THR A 249 16.57 -10.50 -2.41
CA THR A 249 17.56 -11.38 -3.03
C THR A 249 19.00 -10.94 -2.75
N ARG A 250 19.18 -9.71 -2.28
CA ARG A 250 20.49 -9.09 -2.06
C ARG A 250 20.64 -8.58 -0.63
N GLN A 251 21.78 -8.85 -0.03
CA GLN A 251 22.19 -8.27 1.26
C GLN A 251 23.04 -7.00 1.07
N SER A 252 23.52 -6.75 -0.14
CA SER A 252 24.28 -5.56 -0.53
C SER A 252 23.71 -4.93 -1.78
N LEU A 253 23.79 -3.60 -1.89
CA LEU A 253 23.52 -2.87 -3.12
C LEU A 253 24.69 -2.94 -4.11
N ALA A 254 25.87 -3.38 -3.67
CA ALA A 254 27.04 -3.48 -4.53
C ALA A 254 26.90 -4.65 -5.50
N ASP A 255 27.17 -4.39 -6.77
CA ASP A 255 27.26 -5.39 -7.84
C ASP A 255 28.67 -5.97 -7.92
N VAL A 256 29.68 -5.18 -7.57
CA VAL A 256 31.10 -5.48 -7.67
C VAL A 256 31.81 -5.23 -6.34
N MET A 257 32.70 -6.12 -5.97
CA MET A 257 33.64 -5.93 -4.86
C MET A 257 35.08 -5.95 -5.40
N VAL A 258 35.84 -4.88 -5.17
CA VAL A 258 37.26 -4.83 -5.51
C VAL A 258 38.09 -5.27 -4.32
N VAL A 259 38.99 -6.23 -4.55
CA VAL A 259 39.77 -6.95 -3.52
C VAL A 259 41.26 -6.85 -3.83
N PRO A 260 42.01 -5.97 -3.18
CA PRO A 260 43.47 -6.05 -3.16
C PRO A 260 43.92 -7.24 -2.32
N PHE A 261 45.01 -7.90 -2.74
CA PHE A 261 45.56 -9.02 -1.98
C PHE A 261 46.34 -8.54 -0.76
N THR A 262 47.13 -7.48 -0.91
CA THR A 262 47.90 -6.83 0.16
C THR A 262 47.79 -5.32 0.03
N ASP A 263 48.36 -4.59 1.01
CA ASP A 263 48.31 -3.11 1.04
C ASP A 263 49.01 -2.45 -0.13
N ALA A 264 50.02 -3.10 -0.68
CA ALA A 264 50.74 -2.57 -1.83
C ALA A 264 49.84 -2.37 -3.08
N GLN A 265 48.75 -3.14 -3.19
CA GLN A 265 47.81 -3.05 -4.30
C GLN A 265 46.63 -2.10 -4.04
N ILE A 266 46.51 -1.58 -2.80
CA ILE A 266 45.38 -0.68 -2.46
C ILE A 266 45.29 0.54 -3.41
N PRO A 267 46.37 1.26 -3.76
CA PRO A 267 46.26 2.41 -4.65
C PRO A 267 45.61 2.06 -6.00
N TYR A 268 46.03 0.97 -6.63
CA TYR A 268 45.45 0.54 -7.91
C TYR A 268 44.01 0.00 -7.72
N ALA A 269 43.74 -0.71 -6.64
CA ALA A 269 42.40 -1.17 -6.34
C ALA A 269 41.41 0.01 -6.15
N LEU A 270 41.85 1.12 -5.57
CA LEU A 270 41.03 2.34 -5.43
C LEU A 270 40.80 3.04 -6.77
N GLU A 271 41.80 3.05 -7.66
CA GLU A 271 41.67 3.55 -9.02
C GLU A 271 40.63 2.73 -9.79
N VAL A 272 40.75 1.40 -9.78
CA VAL A 272 39.80 0.46 -10.38
C VAL A 272 38.40 0.68 -9.83
N ALA A 273 38.24 0.74 -8.50
CA ALA A 273 36.96 0.96 -7.87
C ALA A 273 36.35 2.32 -8.27
N SER A 274 37.17 3.36 -8.40
CA SER A 274 36.72 4.69 -8.81
C SER A 274 36.23 4.70 -10.26
N ALA A 275 36.91 3.99 -11.17
CA ALA A 275 36.48 3.86 -12.54
C ALA A 275 35.15 3.11 -12.66
N LEU A 276 35.02 1.96 -11.98
CA LEU A 276 33.81 1.11 -11.99
C LEU A 276 32.59 1.78 -11.35
N ARG A 277 32.77 2.63 -10.32
CA ARG A 277 31.68 3.37 -9.63
C ARG A 277 30.92 4.33 -10.54
N ARG A 278 31.45 4.66 -11.69
CA ARG A 278 30.75 5.48 -12.71
C ARG A 278 29.65 4.70 -13.42
N GLN A 279 29.71 3.38 -13.38
CA GLN A 279 28.79 2.49 -14.10
C GLN A 279 27.92 1.67 -13.13
N VAL A 280 28.50 1.12 -12.08
CA VAL A 280 27.83 0.19 -11.16
C VAL A 280 28.17 0.49 -9.69
N PRO A 281 27.32 0.09 -8.75
CA PRO A 281 27.65 0.14 -7.32
C PRO A 281 28.81 -0.76 -6.95
N VAL A 282 29.87 -0.18 -6.39
CA VAL A 282 31.13 -0.88 -6.05
C VAL A 282 31.51 -0.67 -4.61
N ILE A 283 31.92 -1.77 -3.94
CA ILE A 283 32.61 -1.70 -2.66
C ILE A 283 34.07 -2.14 -2.80
N THR A 284 34.93 -1.67 -1.90
CA THR A 284 36.31 -2.14 -1.74
C THR A 284 36.43 -2.91 -0.43
N TYR A 285 37.12 -4.05 -0.47
CA TYR A 285 37.45 -4.82 0.72
C TYR A 285 38.95 -4.66 1.04
N THR A 286 39.26 -3.79 1.99
CA THR A 286 40.64 -3.36 2.31
C THR A 286 41.17 -3.88 3.65
N GLU A 287 40.51 -4.86 4.28
CA GLU A 287 41.01 -5.47 5.50
C GLU A 287 42.33 -6.24 5.25
N GLU A 288 43.40 -5.77 5.85
CA GLU A 288 44.79 -6.13 5.60
C GLU A 288 45.11 -7.60 5.92
N GLU A 289 44.65 -8.11 7.04
CA GLU A 289 45.03 -9.46 7.53
C GLU A 289 44.12 -10.58 7.00
N SER A 290 43.21 -10.30 6.10
CA SER A 290 42.22 -11.29 5.66
C SER A 290 42.72 -12.10 4.46
N LYS A 291 42.82 -13.43 4.64
CA LYS A 291 43.07 -14.36 3.53
C LYS A 291 42.00 -14.22 2.44
N LEU A 292 42.37 -14.35 1.16
CA LEU A 292 41.47 -14.23 0.00
C LEU A 292 40.18 -15.05 0.17
N GLY A 293 40.24 -16.27 0.70
CA GLY A 293 39.06 -17.08 0.95
C GLY A 293 38.03 -16.43 1.90
N LYS A 294 38.50 -15.66 2.91
CA LYS A 294 37.59 -14.90 3.81
C LYS A 294 36.91 -13.73 3.05
N LYS A 295 37.67 -13.03 2.18
CA LYS A 295 37.17 -11.94 1.35
C LYS A 295 36.12 -12.44 0.37
N LEU A 296 36.36 -13.57 -0.30
CA LEU A 296 35.39 -14.20 -1.21
C LEU A 296 34.14 -14.71 -0.47
N LYS A 297 34.29 -15.29 0.72
CA LYS A 297 33.14 -15.68 1.56
C LYS A 297 32.30 -14.49 2.01
N TYR A 298 32.92 -13.33 2.19
CA TYR A 298 32.18 -12.10 2.46
C TYR A 298 31.34 -11.68 1.23
N ALA A 299 31.93 -11.67 0.02
CA ALA A 299 31.19 -11.36 -1.21
C ALA A 299 29.99 -12.30 -1.40
N ASP A 300 30.18 -13.59 -1.21
CA ASP A 300 29.13 -14.62 -1.28
C ASP A 300 27.99 -14.34 -0.30
N ARG A 301 28.31 -14.12 0.99
CA ARG A 301 27.32 -13.78 2.02
C ARG A 301 26.54 -12.50 1.73
N MET A 302 27.18 -11.52 1.07
CA MET A 302 26.54 -10.25 0.69
C MET A 302 25.78 -10.34 -0.62
N GLY A 303 25.81 -11.48 -1.31
CA GLY A 303 25.17 -11.69 -2.60
C GLY A 303 25.79 -10.85 -3.72
N ILE A 304 27.10 -10.53 -3.61
CA ILE A 304 27.83 -9.77 -4.62
C ILE A 304 28.27 -10.72 -5.72
N ARG A 305 27.82 -10.45 -6.95
CA ARG A 305 28.08 -11.34 -8.09
C ARG A 305 29.52 -11.27 -8.57
N TYR A 306 30.09 -10.09 -8.68
CA TYR A 306 31.42 -9.91 -9.27
C TYR A 306 32.45 -9.48 -8.24
N VAL A 307 33.60 -10.15 -8.26
CA VAL A 307 34.76 -9.78 -7.45
C VAL A 307 35.92 -9.47 -8.37
N VAL A 308 36.48 -8.27 -8.25
CA VAL A 308 37.67 -7.85 -8.99
C VAL A 308 38.88 -8.04 -8.10
N LEU A 309 39.75 -8.98 -8.48
CA LEU A 309 40.96 -9.35 -7.77
C LEU A 309 42.12 -8.51 -8.27
N ILE A 310 42.89 -7.94 -7.36
CA ILE A 310 44.06 -7.11 -7.64
C ILE A 310 45.26 -7.66 -6.87
N GLY A 311 46.12 -8.34 -7.59
CA GLY A 311 47.40 -8.84 -7.12
C GLY A 311 48.59 -8.07 -7.71
N GLU A 312 49.80 -8.58 -7.51
CA GLU A 312 51.04 -7.98 -8.03
C GLU A 312 51.06 -7.96 -9.56
N ASP A 313 50.62 -9.05 -10.18
CA ASP A 313 50.57 -9.18 -11.65
C ASP A 313 49.58 -8.18 -12.27
N GLU A 314 48.40 -8.00 -11.63
CA GLU A 314 47.41 -7.05 -12.10
C GLU A 314 47.94 -5.60 -12.06
N VAL A 315 48.64 -5.25 -10.96
CA VAL A 315 49.26 -3.92 -10.83
C VAL A 315 50.37 -3.73 -11.89
N ALA A 316 51.26 -4.71 -12.00
CA ALA A 316 52.42 -4.62 -12.94
C ALA A 316 51.99 -4.49 -14.40
N ARG A 317 50.90 -5.13 -14.80
CA ARG A 317 50.39 -5.19 -16.17
C ARG A 317 49.23 -4.22 -16.44
N HIS A 318 48.79 -3.46 -15.45
CA HIS A 318 47.60 -2.60 -15.51
C HIS A 318 46.35 -3.32 -16.02
N VAL A 319 46.12 -4.53 -15.50
CA VAL A 319 44.94 -5.35 -15.80
C VAL A 319 44.16 -5.64 -14.51
N VAL A 320 43.01 -6.25 -14.66
CA VAL A 320 42.16 -6.70 -13.55
C VAL A 320 41.76 -8.16 -13.76
N THR A 321 41.59 -8.92 -12.70
CA THR A 321 41.04 -10.28 -12.78
C THR A 321 39.61 -10.24 -12.23
N LEU A 322 38.61 -10.39 -13.12
CA LEU A 322 37.20 -10.51 -12.79
C LEU A 322 36.87 -11.94 -12.41
N LYS A 323 36.27 -12.11 -11.25
CA LYS A 323 35.70 -13.39 -10.79
C LYS A 323 34.17 -13.28 -10.75
N ASP A 324 33.47 -14.12 -11.53
CA ASP A 324 32.01 -14.30 -11.37
C ASP A 324 31.76 -15.33 -10.28
N MET A 325 31.14 -14.90 -9.17
CA MET A 325 30.86 -15.74 -8.01
C MET A 325 29.78 -16.79 -8.25
N THR A 326 28.97 -16.64 -9.33
CA THR A 326 27.87 -17.59 -9.64
C THR A 326 28.38 -18.81 -10.39
N ILE A 327 29.31 -18.62 -11.32
CA ILE A 327 29.89 -19.72 -12.14
C ILE A 327 31.30 -20.11 -11.69
N GLY A 328 31.95 -19.28 -10.89
CA GLY A 328 33.30 -19.56 -10.35
C GLY A 328 34.43 -19.20 -11.27
N ASP A 329 34.20 -18.73 -12.49
CA ASP A 329 35.20 -18.41 -13.50
C ASP A 329 35.97 -17.14 -13.17
N ASN A 330 37.25 -17.14 -13.57
CA ASN A 330 38.11 -15.96 -13.49
C ASN A 330 38.57 -15.56 -14.92
N GLU A 331 38.50 -14.28 -15.20
CA GLU A 331 38.91 -13.72 -16.49
C GLU A 331 39.77 -12.48 -16.26
N GLN A 332 40.99 -12.47 -16.88
CA GLN A 332 41.88 -11.32 -16.81
C GLN A 332 41.68 -10.42 -18.02
N MET A 333 41.51 -9.11 -17.81
CA MET A 333 41.27 -8.13 -18.87
C MET A 333 41.78 -6.75 -18.50
N PRO A 334 41.98 -5.84 -19.49
CA PRO A 334 42.19 -4.41 -19.25
C PRO A 334 41.02 -3.79 -18.45
N LEU A 335 41.30 -2.78 -17.62
CA LEU A 335 40.27 -2.08 -16.86
C LEU A 335 39.18 -1.48 -17.76
N GLU A 336 39.57 -0.95 -18.91
CA GLU A 336 38.62 -0.33 -19.87
C GLU A 336 37.59 -1.33 -20.39
N ASP A 337 38.03 -2.56 -20.67
CA ASP A 337 37.18 -3.64 -21.14
C ASP A 337 36.17 -4.06 -20.04
N LEU A 338 36.62 -4.12 -18.78
CA LEU A 338 35.73 -4.39 -17.64
C LEU A 338 34.72 -3.29 -17.44
N VAL A 339 35.11 -2.01 -17.54
CA VAL A 339 34.22 -0.86 -17.45
C VAL A 339 33.13 -0.93 -18.53
N GLY A 340 33.51 -1.23 -19.78
CA GLY A 340 32.55 -1.42 -20.87
C GLY A 340 31.58 -2.57 -20.62
N ARG A 341 32.09 -3.71 -20.19
CA ARG A 341 31.29 -4.94 -19.92
C ARG A 341 30.25 -4.78 -18.80
N LEU A 342 30.52 -3.94 -17.83
CA LEU A 342 29.62 -3.71 -16.68
C LEU A 342 28.69 -2.50 -16.91
N ALA A 343 28.84 -1.78 -18.02
CA ALA A 343 27.93 -0.68 -18.41
C ALA A 343 26.69 -1.16 -19.15
N ASP A 344 26.76 -2.36 -19.76
CA ASP A 344 25.66 -3.05 -20.45
C ASP A 344 24.85 -3.91 -19.44
#